data_5f5e779cd86410fc6e822b8234b73d04
#
_entry.id   5f5e779cd86410fc6e822b8234b73d04
#
_cell.length_a   1.000
_cell.length_b   1.000
_cell.length_c   1.000
_cell.angle_alpha   90.00
_cell.angle_beta   90.00
_cell.angle_gamma   90.00
#
_symmetry.space_group_name_H-M   'P 1'
#
loop_
_entity.id
_entity.type
_entity.pdbx_description
1 polymer ?
#
loop_
_entity_poly.entity_id
_entity_poly.type
_entity_poly.pdbx_seq_one_letter_code
_entity_poly.pdbx_strand_id
1 'polypeptide(L)'
;MGTKEKLLHRFGRLPKDFSFDETVRMLRYLGYEIHNKGATSGSRIRFLNRATGAFIDLHKPHPDCIMKEWIMKAINVHLKNRGLI
;
A
#
# COMPACT_ATOMS: atom_id res chain seq x y z
N MET A 1 1.64 -19.17 -10.34
CA MET A 1 1.81 -17.79 -9.86
C MET A 1 1.19 -17.60 -8.50
N GLY A 2 1.93 -17.05 -7.57
CA GLY A 2 1.44 -16.82 -6.22
C GLY A 2 0.58 -15.58 -6.12
N THR A 3 -0.11 -15.44 -4.99
CA THR A 3 -0.97 -14.28 -4.72
C THR A 3 -0.17 -12.97 -4.76
N LYS A 4 1.07 -13.01 -4.29
CA LYS A 4 1.96 -11.84 -4.30
C LYS A 4 2.16 -11.32 -5.73
N GLU A 5 2.52 -12.19 -6.65
CA GLU A 5 2.77 -11.79 -8.03
C GLU A 5 1.51 -11.28 -8.72
N LYS A 6 0.38 -11.89 -8.44
CA LYS A 6 -0.91 -11.43 -8.98
C LYS A 6 -1.25 -10.03 -8.50
N LEU A 7 -1.07 -9.77 -7.22
CA LEU A 7 -1.35 -8.46 -6.65
C LEU A 7 -0.41 -7.40 -7.22
N LEU A 8 0.89 -7.71 -7.31
CA LEU A 8 1.86 -6.76 -7.85
C LEU A 8 1.61 -6.46 -9.32
N HIS A 9 1.28 -7.48 -10.09
CA HIS A 9 0.99 -7.30 -11.51
C HIS A 9 -0.26 -6.43 -11.70
N ARG A 10 -1.31 -6.71 -10.93
CA ARG A 10 -2.54 -5.94 -10.99
C ARG A 10 -2.31 -4.50 -10.55
N PHE A 11 -1.59 -4.31 -9.46
CA PHE A 11 -1.28 -2.97 -8.93
C PHE A 11 -0.50 -2.14 -9.95
N GLY A 12 0.47 -2.75 -10.64
CA GLY A 12 1.29 -2.04 -11.63
C GLY A 12 0.49 -1.52 -12.82
N ARG A 13 -0.68 -2.07 -13.05
CA ARG A 13 -1.57 -1.60 -14.14
C ARG A 13 -2.47 -0.44 -13.71
N LEU A 14 -2.41 -0.04 -12.46
CA LEU A 14 -3.20 1.05 -11.88
C LEU A 14 -4.69 0.88 -12.14
N PRO A 15 -5.28 -0.26 -11.73
CA PRO A 15 -6.69 -0.49 -11.99
C PRO A 15 -7.56 0.47 -11.17
N LYS A 16 -8.76 0.73 -11.66
CA LYS A 16 -9.68 1.66 -10.99
C LYS A 16 -10.42 1.02 -9.82
N ASP A 17 -10.28 -0.28 -9.65
CA ASP A 17 -11.00 -1.03 -8.62
C ASP A 17 -10.09 -1.71 -7.61
N PHE A 18 -8.85 -1.26 -7.49
CA PHE A 18 -7.92 -1.82 -6.52
C PHE A 18 -8.32 -1.37 -5.12
N SER A 19 -8.64 -2.33 -4.26
CA SER A 19 -9.16 -2.02 -2.93
C SER A 19 -8.04 -1.73 -1.92
N PHE A 20 -8.42 -1.09 -0.82
CA PHE A 20 -7.51 -0.88 0.31
C PHE A 20 -7.02 -2.21 0.87
N ASP A 21 -7.90 -3.22 0.99
CA ASP A 21 -7.50 -4.54 1.48
C ASP A 21 -6.46 -5.20 0.58
N GLU A 22 -6.60 -5.05 -0.72
CA GLU A 22 -5.60 -5.57 -1.66
C GLU A 22 -4.26 -4.86 -1.47
N THR A 23 -4.29 -3.56 -1.22
CA THR A 23 -3.08 -2.79 -0.95
C THR A 23 -2.39 -3.27 0.33
N VAL A 24 -3.15 -3.51 1.39
CA VAL A 24 -2.62 -4.03 2.64
C VAL A 24 -1.93 -5.38 2.42
N ARG A 25 -2.58 -6.28 1.71
CA ARG A 25 -2.01 -7.60 1.42
C ARG A 25 -0.73 -7.50 0.62
N MET A 26 -0.73 -6.67 -0.41
CA MET A 26 0.45 -6.47 -1.25
C MET A 26 1.62 -5.94 -0.45
N LEU A 27 1.38 -4.93 0.37
CA LEU A 27 2.44 -4.31 1.16
C LEU A 27 2.97 -5.27 2.24
N ARG A 28 2.11 -6.11 2.81
CA ARG A 28 2.57 -7.14 3.73
C ARG A 28 3.52 -8.13 3.08
N TYR A 29 3.23 -8.53 1.85
CA TYR A 29 4.14 -9.41 1.12
C TYR A 29 5.51 -8.76 0.87
N LEU A 30 5.55 -7.44 0.84
CA LEU A 30 6.78 -6.69 0.63
C LEU A 30 7.49 -6.31 1.93
N GLY A 31 6.97 -6.78 3.06
CA GLY A 31 7.59 -6.53 4.36
C GLY A 31 7.03 -5.34 5.12
N TYR A 32 5.98 -4.73 4.63
CA TYR A 32 5.33 -3.62 5.32
C TYR A 32 4.21 -4.13 6.22
N GLU A 33 3.99 -3.44 7.33
CA GLU A 33 2.87 -3.72 8.21
C GLU A 33 2.23 -2.41 8.64
N ILE A 34 0.98 -2.47 9.05
CA ILE A 34 0.29 -1.30 9.56
C ILE A 34 0.86 -0.94 10.92
N HIS A 35 1.28 0.31 11.04
CA HIS A 35 1.84 0.84 12.28
C HIS A 35 1.10 2.13 12.64
N ASN A 36 0.00 1.98 13.35
CA ASN A 36 -0.89 3.07 13.74
C ASN A 36 -0.68 3.44 15.19
N LYS A 37 0.43 4.07 15.45
CA LYS A 37 0.76 4.44 16.82
C LYS A 37 -0.05 5.67 17.21
N GLY A 38 -0.92 5.50 18.20
CA GLY A 38 -1.65 6.62 18.78
C GLY A 38 -2.92 7.02 18.06
N ALA A 39 -3.32 6.34 17.06
CA ALA A 39 -4.64 6.40 16.39
C ALA A 39 -5.40 7.71 16.53
N THR A 40 -4.76 8.86 16.34
CA THR A 40 -5.37 10.14 16.64
C THR A 40 -6.00 10.83 15.45
N SER A 41 -5.81 10.33 14.25
CA SER A 41 -6.14 11.09 13.05
C SER A 41 -7.13 10.39 12.14
N GLY A 42 -8.13 9.74 12.70
CA GLY A 42 -9.18 9.16 11.89
C GLY A 42 -8.67 8.14 10.88
N SER A 43 -8.66 8.50 9.60
CA SER A 43 -8.34 7.55 8.54
C SER A 43 -6.87 7.48 8.15
N ARG A 44 -5.99 8.19 8.84
CA ARG A 44 -4.56 8.17 8.52
C ARG A 44 -3.93 6.84 8.93
N ILE A 45 -3.17 6.23 8.02
CA ILE A 45 -2.54 4.94 8.24
C ILE A 45 -1.09 5.01 7.80
N ARG A 46 -0.21 4.41 8.62
CA ARG A 46 1.19 4.26 8.27
C ARG A 46 1.51 2.80 8.03
N PHE A 47 2.14 2.51 6.90
CA PHE A 47 2.74 1.21 6.63
C PHE A 47 4.23 1.31 6.89
N LEU A 48 4.76 0.47 7.75
CA LEU A 48 6.17 0.50 8.13
C LEU A 48 6.86 -0.80 7.76
N ASN A 49 8.01 -0.67 7.11
CA ASN A 49 8.91 -1.80 6.87
C ASN A 49 9.98 -1.77 7.96
N ARG A 50 9.87 -2.68 8.92
CA ARG A 50 10.78 -2.70 10.07
C ARG A 50 12.21 -3.07 9.69
N ALA A 51 12.40 -3.81 8.62
CA ALA A 51 13.73 -4.23 8.19
C ALA A 51 14.56 -3.07 7.65
N THR A 52 13.91 -2.11 7.00
CA THR A 52 14.60 -0.99 6.35
C THR A 52 14.29 0.37 6.99
N GLY A 53 13.27 0.44 7.83
CA GLY A 53 12.79 1.70 8.38
C GLY A 53 11.97 2.54 7.41
N ALA A 54 11.75 2.07 6.20
CA ALA A 54 10.94 2.78 5.22
C ALA A 54 9.47 2.78 5.63
N PHE A 55 8.78 3.87 5.34
CA PHE A 55 7.34 3.93 5.66
C PHE A 55 6.56 4.65 4.57
N ILE A 56 5.27 4.35 4.52
CA ILE A 56 4.31 4.96 3.61
C ILE A 56 3.13 5.45 4.44
N ASP A 57 2.84 6.74 4.37
CA ASP A 57 1.66 7.32 5.03
C ASP A 57 0.57 7.55 3.99
N LEU A 58 -0.64 7.14 4.31
CA LEU A 58 -1.77 7.39 3.43
C LEU A 58 -3.06 7.48 4.23
N HIS A 59 -4.11 7.99 3.59
CA HIS A 59 -5.44 8.02 4.17
C HIS A 59 -6.24 6.84 3.63
N LYS A 60 -6.93 6.13 4.54
CA LYS A 60 -7.83 5.07 4.14
C LYS A 60 -8.94 5.66 3.27
N PRO A 61 -9.16 5.13 2.06
CA PRO A 61 -10.19 5.68 1.19
C PRO A 61 -11.60 5.48 1.73
N HIS A 62 -12.44 6.45 1.51
CA HIS A 62 -13.84 6.46 1.91
C HIS A 62 -14.68 7.00 0.76
N PRO A 63 -15.92 6.57 0.66
CA PRO A 63 -16.63 5.56 1.46
C PRO A 63 -16.45 4.13 0.94
N ASP A 64 -15.91 3.95 -0.25
CA ASP A 64 -15.91 2.67 -0.96
C ASP A 64 -14.65 1.83 -0.75
N CYS A 65 -13.67 2.34 -0.03
CA CYS A 65 -12.38 1.65 0.22
C CYS A 65 -11.62 1.28 -1.06
N ILE A 66 -11.83 2.04 -2.13
CA ILE A 66 -11.11 1.86 -3.39
C ILE A 66 -9.94 2.86 -3.46
N MET A 67 -8.77 2.38 -3.83
CA MET A 67 -7.57 3.20 -3.90
C MET A 67 -7.64 4.16 -5.09
N LYS A 68 -7.31 5.43 -4.84
CA LYS A 68 -7.26 6.43 -5.89
C LYS A 68 -5.97 6.27 -6.70
N GLU A 69 -6.04 6.57 -7.99
CA GLU A 69 -4.92 6.37 -8.89
C GLU A 69 -3.67 7.14 -8.43
N TRP A 70 -3.82 8.38 -8.00
CA TRP A 70 -2.65 9.17 -7.59
C TRP A 70 -1.96 8.61 -6.36
N ILE A 71 -2.71 7.98 -5.46
CA ILE A 71 -2.14 7.30 -4.29
C ILE A 71 -1.38 6.06 -4.73
N MET A 72 -1.96 5.28 -5.64
CA MET A 72 -1.31 4.09 -6.18
C MET A 72 -0.02 4.43 -6.91
N LYS A 73 -0.02 5.52 -7.67
CA LYS A 73 1.19 6.00 -8.35
C LYS A 73 2.28 6.37 -7.35
N ALA A 74 1.92 7.05 -6.27
CA ALA A 74 2.88 7.42 -5.24
C ALA A 74 3.49 6.18 -4.58
N ILE A 75 2.67 5.18 -4.26
CA ILE A 75 3.15 3.92 -3.70
C ILE A 75 4.06 3.20 -4.69
N ASN A 76 3.69 3.18 -5.95
CA ASN A 76 4.48 2.53 -6.99
C ASN A 76 5.88 3.14 -7.09
N VAL A 77 5.96 4.47 -7.12
CA VAL A 77 7.25 5.17 -7.14
C VAL A 77 8.08 4.83 -5.91
N HIS A 78 7.45 4.83 -4.74
CA HIS A 78 8.13 4.47 -3.49
C HIS A 78 8.73 3.08 -3.56
N LEU A 79 7.95 2.10 -4.01
CA LEU A 79 8.41 0.71 -4.08
C LEU A 79 9.51 0.51 -5.13
N LYS A 80 9.42 1.20 -6.25
CA LYS A 80 10.45 1.15 -7.29
C LYS A 80 11.76 1.75 -6.79
N ASN A 81 11.68 2.87 -6.10
CA ASN A 81 12.88 3.54 -5.58
C ASN A 81 13.59 2.69 -4.54
N ARG A 82 12.89 1.77 -3.91
CA ARG A 82 13.47 0.87 -2.92
C ARG A 82 13.84 -0.49 -3.50
N GLY A 83 13.66 -0.68 -4.79
CA GLY A 83 14.01 -1.93 -5.43
C GLY A 83 13.10 -3.09 -5.11
N LEU A 84 11.89 -2.83 -4.62
CA LEU A 84 10.95 -3.88 -4.24
C LEU A 84 10.10 -4.37 -5.40
N ILE A 85 9.99 -3.57 -6.43
CA ILE A 85 9.28 -3.95 -7.65
C ILE A 85 10.01 -3.45 -8.89
#